data_8b9f53cab7b4ea03e9def679a90009a7
#
_entry.id   8b9f53cab7b4ea03e9def679a90009a7
#
_cell.length_a   1.000
_cell.length_b   1.000
_cell.length_c   1.000
_cell.angle_alpha   90.00
_cell.angle_beta   90.00
_cell.angle_gamma   90.00
#
_symmetry.space_group_name_H-M   'P 1'
#
loop_
_entity.id
_entity.type
_entity.pdbx_description
1 polymer ?
#
loop_
_entity_poly.entity_id
_entity_poly.type
_entity_poly.pdbx_seq_one_letter_code
_entity_poly.pdbx_strand_id
1 'polypeptide(L)'
;MLRRLSLAIAVAAASVGLVQAAEAPLSSKTDLVTVYQEAANNNADIAAARADYQARREVVPQARAGLLPNLSAGANYGDTRTEVDSPNATLSRSGLVYQANLSQPLFRADRWFQLQAAEATSEQAALELSATEQNLILQSAETYFEVLRAQDTLASTRAEEAAFKRQLDQANERFDVGLSDKTDVLEAQAGFDTARANRLLADRAVDDAFEALVTLTNRDYAAVEGIVHTLPVLAPTPNDAKSWVDTAAAQNLNLQASLYAVTAAEENLRQRKAGHAPTLDAVASYQKGDNDSLGFSNSGSPLSPGYSGDVSQRSIGLQLNIPIYSGGLTSSQVREAYQRLGQTEQLRESLRRQVVQNTRNLFRAVNTDVETVQARRQSIISNQSALEATEIGYQVGTRNIVDVLDAQRQLYSAVRNYNNARYDYILNNLRLKQAAGTLSPADLEALGSFLKPDYNPDKDFLPPDLASAAEERLQGNPDF
;
A
#
# COMPACT_ATOMS: atom_id res chain seq x y z
N MET A 1 -50.74 -12.60 38.91
CA MET A 1 -50.48 -11.17 38.86
C MET A 1 -49.25 -10.91 38.02
N LEU A 2 -49.49 -10.60 36.75
CA LEU A 2 -48.42 -10.23 35.81
C LEU A 2 -47.99 -8.79 36.08
N ARG A 3 -46.74 -8.58 36.47
CA ARG A 3 -46.13 -7.22 36.41
C ARG A 3 -45.13 -7.17 35.30
N ARG A 4 -45.39 -6.29 34.37
CA ARG A 4 -44.72 -5.95 33.15
C ARG A 4 -43.29 -5.52 33.44
N LEU A 5 -42.29 -6.22 32.88
CA LEU A 5 -40.95 -5.67 32.72
C LEU A 5 -40.90 -5.03 31.33
N SER A 6 -41.04 -3.71 31.30
CA SER A 6 -40.82 -2.91 30.10
C SER A 6 -39.32 -2.70 29.93
N LEU A 7 -38.73 -3.39 28.99
CA LEU A 7 -37.34 -3.11 28.55
C LEU A 7 -37.39 -1.84 27.69
N ALA A 8 -36.97 -0.71 28.24
CA ALA A 8 -36.80 0.54 27.49
C ALA A 8 -35.50 0.43 26.64
N ILE A 9 -35.67 0.18 25.36
CA ILE A 9 -34.58 0.33 24.38
C ILE A 9 -34.51 1.85 24.12
N ALA A 10 -33.51 2.51 24.69
CA ALA A 10 -33.15 3.87 24.33
C ALA A 10 -32.44 3.85 22.98
N VAL A 11 -33.17 4.16 21.91
CA VAL A 11 -32.61 4.49 20.61
C VAL A 11 -31.97 5.85 20.73
N ALA A 12 -30.67 5.91 20.88
CA ALA A 12 -29.91 7.14 20.71
C ALA A 12 -29.91 7.49 19.22
N ALA A 13 -30.74 8.44 18.84
CA ALA A 13 -30.69 9.10 17.54
C ALA A 13 -29.33 9.83 17.45
N ALA A 14 -28.36 9.23 16.80
CA ALA A 14 -27.17 9.92 16.40
C ALA A 14 -27.57 10.95 15.34
N SER A 15 -27.54 12.23 15.71
CA SER A 15 -27.61 13.36 14.80
C SER A 15 -26.39 13.25 13.87
N VAL A 16 -26.63 12.83 12.64
CA VAL A 16 -25.68 12.97 11.53
C VAL A 16 -25.55 14.47 11.28
N GLY A 17 -24.55 15.08 11.90
CA GLY A 17 -24.10 16.41 11.51
C GLY A 17 -23.57 16.29 10.09
N LEU A 18 -24.27 16.89 9.14
CA LEU A 18 -23.73 17.21 7.81
C LEU A 18 -22.50 18.10 8.07
N VAL A 19 -21.32 17.48 8.05
CA VAL A 19 -20.07 18.20 7.86
C VAL A 19 -20.14 18.72 6.44
N GLN A 20 -20.55 19.96 6.30
CA GLN A 20 -20.38 20.74 5.10
C GLN A 20 -18.87 20.89 4.94
N ALA A 21 -18.27 20.06 4.07
CA ALA A 21 -16.90 20.28 3.64
C ALA A 21 -16.89 21.68 3.02
N ALA A 22 -16.28 22.62 3.72
CA ALA A 22 -15.95 23.91 3.16
C ALA A 22 -14.99 23.62 2.00
N GLU A 23 -15.44 23.85 0.76
CA GLU A 23 -14.56 23.91 -0.40
C GLU A 23 -13.50 24.98 -0.08
N ALA A 24 -12.28 24.49 0.20
CA ALA A 24 -11.13 25.38 0.30
C ALA A 24 -10.92 26.04 -1.07
N PRO A 25 -10.61 27.34 -1.13
CA PRO A 25 -10.41 28.01 -2.41
C PRO A 25 -9.25 27.34 -3.16
N LEU A 26 -9.53 26.89 -4.37
CA LEU A 26 -8.58 26.37 -5.35
C LEU A 26 -7.61 27.49 -5.81
N SER A 27 -6.62 27.88 -5.01
CA SER A 27 -5.78 29.02 -5.39
C SER A 27 -4.30 28.97 -5.05
N SER A 28 -3.80 27.90 -4.47
CA SER A 28 -2.36 27.73 -4.30
C SER A 28 -1.90 26.45 -4.98
N LYS A 29 -0.77 26.53 -5.71
CA LYS A 29 -0.08 25.34 -6.17
C LYS A 29 0.28 24.49 -4.97
N THR A 30 0.11 23.18 -5.11
CA THR A 30 0.33 22.24 -4.01
C THR A 30 1.74 21.67 -4.11
N ASP A 31 2.44 21.62 -2.99
CA ASP A 31 3.76 21.03 -2.85
C ASP A 31 3.68 19.51 -2.58
N LEU A 32 4.79 18.82 -2.78
CA LEU A 32 4.90 17.37 -2.61
C LEU A 32 4.60 16.90 -1.18
N VAL A 33 5.00 17.69 -0.16
CA VAL A 33 4.80 17.34 1.25
C VAL A 33 3.32 17.41 1.62
N THR A 34 2.62 18.44 1.14
CA THR A 34 1.17 18.59 1.32
C THR A 34 0.41 17.43 0.66
N VAL A 35 0.78 17.05 -0.57
CA VAL A 35 0.17 15.89 -1.25
C VAL A 35 0.35 14.60 -0.44
N TYR A 36 1.56 14.36 0.09
CA TYR A 36 1.78 13.21 0.96
C TYR A 36 0.94 13.26 2.23
N GLN A 37 0.84 14.41 2.90
CA GLN A 37 0.04 14.56 4.12
C GLN A 37 -1.45 14.32 3.85
N GLU A 38 -1.97 14.84 2.75
CA GLU A 38 -3.35 14.58 2.33
C GLU A 38 -3.58 13.12 1.96
N ALA A 39 -2.65 12.49 1.26
CA ALA A 39 -2.69 11.06 0.99
C ALA A 39 -2.67 10.24 2.30
N ALA A 40 -1.79 10.55 3.25
CA ALA A 40 -1.70 9.86 4.54
C ALA A 40 -2.98 9.94 5.38
N ASN A 41 -3.78 11.01 5.19
CA ASN A 41 -5.04 11.24 5.91
C ASN A 41 -6.26 10.68 5.17
N ASN A 42 -6.28 10.71 3.85
CA ASN A 42 -7.48 10.43 3.06
C ASN A 42 -7.39 9.15 2.22
N ASN A 43 -6.20 8.56 2.06
CA ASN A 43 -6.04 7.37 1.23
C ASN A 43 -6.75 6.15 1.83
N ALA A 44 -7.60 5.52 1.03
CA ALA A 44 -8.39 4.37 1.46
C ALA A 44 -7.54 3.12 1.72
N ASP A 45 -6.44 2.91 0.98
CA ASP A 45 -5.57 1.74 1.16
C ASP A 45 -4.83 1.82 2.49
N ILE A 46 -4.37 3.01 2.91
CA ILE A 46 -3.77 3.23 4.23
C ILE A 46 -4.80 3.04 5.35
N ALA A 47 -6.02 3.55 5.16
CA ALA A 47 -7.10 3.34 6.13
C ALA A 47 -7.42 1.84 6.28
N ALA A 48 -7.48 1.10 5.17
CA ALA A 48 -7.67 -0.35 5.15
C ALA A 48 -6.50 -1.09 5.83
N ALA A 49 -5.25 -0.73 5.54
CA ALA A 49 -4.06 -1.33 6.16
C ALA A 49 -4.02 -1.09 7.68
N ARG A 50 -4.40 0.11 8.15
CA ARG A 50 -4.53 0.40 9.58
C ARG A 50 -5.62 -0.42 10.25
N ALA A 51 -6.77 -0.59 9.59
CA ALA A 51 -7.85 -1.43 10.08
C ALA A 51 -7.45 -2.92 10.14
N ASP A 52 -6.75 -3.44 9.12
CA ASP A 52 -6.21 -4.79 9.09
C ASP A 52 -5.18 -5.04 10.23
N TYR A 53 -4.27 -4.08 10.44
CA TYR A 53 -3.36 -4.15 11.58
C TYR A 53 -4.10 -4.23 12.92
N GLN A 54 -5.11 -3.37 13.14
CA GLN A 54 -5.91 -3.42 14.37
C GLN A 54 -6.63 -4.76 14.52
N ALA A 55 -7.21 -5.29 13.44
CA ALA A 55 -7.86 -6.59 13.46
C ALA A 55 -6.87 -7.73 13.80
N ARG A 56 -5.69 -7.73 13.19
CA ARG A 56 -4.66 -8.76 13.46
C ARG A 56 -4.02 -8.61 14.85
N ARG A 57 -3.96 -7.40 15.40
CA ARG A 57 -3.53 -7.16 16.77
C ARG A 57 -4.44 -7.82 17.81
N GLU A 58 -5.75 -7.94 17.53
CA GLU A 58 -6.73 -8.58 18.41
C GLU A 58 -6.51 -10.11 18.54
N VAL A 59 -5.68 -10.70 17.70
CA VAL A 59 -5.29 -12.13 17.85
C VAL A 59 -4.55 -12.38 19.17
N VAL A 60 -3.80 -11.38 19.68
CA VAL A 60 -3.07 -11.50 20.97
C VAL A 60 -4.02 -11.59 22.17
N PRO A 61 -4.99 -10.67 22.38
CA PRO A 61 -5.96 -10.83 23.47
C PRO A 61 -6.84 -12.08 23.30
N GLN A 62 -7.17 -12.50 22.08
CA GLN A 62 -7.89 -13.73 21.80
C GLN A 62 -7.08 -14.96 22.24
N ALA A 63 -5.80 -15.03 21.92
CA ALA A 63 -4.91 -16.10 22.36
C ALA A 63 -4.70 -16.08 23.88
N ARG A 64 -4.54 -14.88 24.48
CA ARG A 64 -4.42 -14.68 25.92
C ARG A 64 -5.67 -15.14 26.67
N ALA A 65 -6.88 -14.93 26.10
CA ALA A 65 -8.13 -15.40 26.67
C ALA A 65 -8.15 -16.92 26.85
N GLY A 66 -7.41 -17.67 26.05
CA GLY A 66 -7.22 -19.12 26.21
C GLY A 66 -6.47 -19.54 27.49
N LEU A 67 -5.80 -18.60 28.19
CA LEU A 67 -5.11 -18.79 29.46
C LEU A 67 -5.86 -18.21 30.66
N LEU A 68 -6.93 -17.46 30.44
CA LEU A 68 -7.73 -16.78 31.44
C LEU A 68 -8.94 -17.63 31.86
N PRO A 69 -9.59 -17.31 33.01
CA PRO A 69 -10.80 -17.99 33.43
C PRO A 69 -11.91 -17.81 32.39
N ASN A 70 -12.57 -18.91 32.05
CA ASN A 70 -13.78 -18.91 31.22
C ASN A 70 -14.99 -19.20 32.12
N LEU A 71 -15.94 -18.26 32.18
CA LEU A 71 -17.21 -18.43 32.89
C LEU A 71 -18.34 -18.48 31.86
N SER A 72 -19.11 -19.58 31.88
CA SER A 72 -20.28 -19.72 31.06
C SER A 72 -21.52 -19.98 31.95
N ALA A 73 -22.67 -19.47 31.53
CA ALA A 73 -23.96 -19.76 32.16
C ALA A 73 -24.97 -20.19 31.09
N GLY A 74 -25.82 -21.11 31.46
CA GLY A 74 -26.85 -21.64 30.57
C GLY A 74 -28.13 -21.98 31.35
N ALA A 75 -29.26 -22.00 30.65
CA ALA A 75 -30.52 -22.52 31.13
C ALA A 75 -31.08 -23.49 30.08
N ASN A 76 -31.51 -24.62 30.51
CA ASN A 76 -32.10 -25.66 29.66
C ASN A 76 -33.45 -26.09 30.21
N TYR A 77 -34.50 -26.03 29.40
CA TYR A 77 -35.77 -26.67 29.68
C TYR A 77 -35.85 -27.96 28.86
N GLY A 78 -36.04 -29.06 29.56
CA GLY A 78 -36.20 -30.39 28.95
C GLY A 78 -37.52 -31.00 29.32
N ASP A 79 -38.15 -31.72 28.39
CA ASP A 79 -39.24 -32.67 28.62
C ASP A 79 -38.82 -34.00 28.04
N THR A 80 -38.62 -34.97 28.93
CA THR A 80 -38.14 -36.32 28.56
C THR A 80 -39.13 -37.34 28.98
N ARG A 81 -39.59 -38.14 28.02
CA ARG A 81 -40.44 -39.28 28.28
C ARG A 81 -39.64 -40.56 28.05
N THR A 82 -39.51 -41.36 29.09
CA THR A 82 -38.81 -42.65 29.05
C THR A 82 -39.85 -43.74 29.22
N GLU A 83 -39.93 -44.68 28.30
CA GLU A 83 -40.76 -45.85 28.33
C GLU A 83 -39.88 -47.06 28.67
N VAL A 84 -40.28 -47.84 29.65
CA VAL A 84 -39.60 -49.06 30.11
C VAL A 84 -40.53 -50.25 29.88
N ASP A 85 -40.08 -51.23 29.09
CA ASP A 85 -40.88 -52.34 28.66
C ASP A 85 -41.10 -53.41 29.82
N SER A 86 -40.16 -53.45 30.78
CA SER A 86 -40.26 -54.38 31.87
C SER A 86 -39.66 -53.83 33.17
N PRO A 87 -40.46 -53.53 34.22
CA PRO A 87 -41.92 -53.49 34.19
C PRO A 87 -42.45 -52.40 33.28
N ASN A 88 -43.56 -52.61 32.63
CA ASN A 88 -44.18 -51.61 31.75
C ASN A 88 -44.49 -50.34 32.51
N ALA A 89 -43.66 -49.32 32.33
CA ALA A 89 -43.75 -48.01 33.00
C ALA A 89 -43.33 -46.87 32.10
N THR A 90 -44.10 -45.80 32.12
CA THR A 90 -43.73 -44.55 31.45
C THR A 90 -43.35 -43.57 32.52
N LEU A 91 -42.15 -43.01 32.39
CA LEU A 91 -41.65 -41.95 33.24
C LEU A 91 -41.55 -40.68 32.43
N SER A 92 -42.28 -39.63 32.78
CA SER A 92 -42.17 -38.29 32.19
C SER A 92 -41.46 -37.36 33.16
N ARG A 93 -40.46 -36.65 32.66
CA ARG A 93 -39.69 -35.67 33.43
C ARG A 93 -39.60 -34.36 32.63
N SER A 94 -40.02 -33.28 33.23
CA SER A 94 -39.88 -31.98 32.64
C SER A 94 -39.40 -30.98 33.69
N GLY A 95 -38.58 -30.03 33.27
CA GLY A 95 -38.11 -29.00 34.18
C GLY A 95 -37.06 -28.09 33.60
N LEU A 96 -36.76 -27.04 34.34
CA LEU A 96 -35.80 -26.02 34.00
C LEU A 96 -34.52 -26.19 34.84
N VAL A 97 -33.38 -26.28 34.16
CA VAL A 97 -32.06 -26.40 34.77
C VAL A 97 -31.25 -25.16 34.46
N TYR A 98 -30.73 -24.54 35.48
CA TYR A 98 -29.72 -23.45 35.37
C TYR A 98 -28.35 -24.05 35.68
N GLN A 99 -27.34 -23.67 34.87
CA GLN A 99 -25.95 -24.10 35.07
C GLN A 99 -25.00 -22.93 34.91
N ALA A 100 -23.96 -22.93 35.71
CA ALA A 100 -22.81 -22.05 35.54
C ALA A 100 -21.54 -22.87 35.66
N ASN A 101 -20.62 -22.71 34.70
CA ASN A 101 -19.37 -23.43 34.65
C ASN A 101 -18.20 -22.42 34.59
N LEU A 102 -17.22 -22.57 35.46
CA LEU A 102 -15.97 -21.88 35.48
C LEU A 102 -14.84 -22.84 35.16
N SER A 103 -14.04 -22.52 34.17
CA SER A 103 -12.81 -23.27 33.84
C SER A 103 -11.63 -22.32 33.82
N GLN A 104 -10.60 -22.64 34.58
CA GLN A 104 -9.33 -21.87 34.61
C GLN A 104 -8.19 -22.83 34.21
N PRO A 105 -7.57 -22.60 33.06
CA PRO A 105 -6.32 -23.26 32.70
C PRO A 105 -5.22 -23.01 33.74
N LEU A 106 -4.61 -24.04 34.27
CA LEU A 106 -3.47 -24.00 35.19
C LEU A 106 -2.16 -24.34 34.47
N PHE A 107 -2.25 -25.36 33.60
CA PHE A 107 -1.14 -25.78 32.76
C PHE A 107 -1.63 -26.12 31.34
N ARG A 108 -1.36 -25.28 30.40
CA ARG A 108 -1.75 -25.38 29.00
C ARG A 108 -0.60 -24.92 28.11
N ALA A 109 0.37 -25.82 27.87
CA ALA A 109 1.54 -25.50 27.05
C ALA A 109 1.15 -25.14 25.60
N ASP A 110 0.11 -25.80 25.06
CA ASP A 110 -0.46 -25.50 23.75
C ASP A 110 -0.96 -24.05 23.65
N ARG A 111 -1.66 -23.55 24.69
CA ARG A 111 -2.18 -22.18 24.74
C ARG A 111 -1.08 -21.15 24.95
N TRP A 112 -0.03 -21.51 25.69
CA TRP A 112 1.12 -20.65 25.85
C TRP A 112 1.83 -20.40 24.52
N PHE A 113 2.17 -21.46 23.77
CA PHE A 113 2.79 -21.32 22.46
C PHE A 113 1.87 -20.66 21.42
N GLN A 114 0.54 -20.85 21.53
CA GLN A 114 -0.43 -20.11 20.73
C GLN A 114 -0.35 -18.61 20.99
N LEU A 115 -0.18 -18.16 22.25
CA LEU A 115 0.00 -16.75 22.58
C LEU A 115 1.31 -16.21 21.99
N GLN A 116 2.42 -16.95 22.08
CA GLN A 116 3.70 -16.53 21.48
C GLN A 116 3.60 -16.42 19.95
N ALA A 117 2.92 -17.33 19.28
CA ALA A 117 2.65 -17.26 17.84
C ALA A 117 1.78 -16.03 17.48
N ALA A 118 0.79 -15.73 18.32
CA ALA A 118 -0.08 -14.56 18.12
C ALA A 118 0.70 -13.24 18.30
N GLU A 119 1.59 -13.17 19.29
CA GLU A 119 2.48 -12.01 19.47
C GLU A 119 3.40 -11.79 18.26
N ALA A 120 4.02 -12.87 17.74
CA ALA A 120 4.83 -12.77 16.53
C ALA A 120 4.00 -12.34 15.31
N THR A 121 2.77 -12.83 15.18
CA THR A 121 1.85 -12.42 14.09
C THR A 121 1.45 -10.95 14.21
N SER A 122 1.29 -10.42 15.43
CA SER A 122 1.01 -8.99 15.67
C SER A 122 2.20 -8.11 15.28
N GLU A 123 3.42 -8.52 15.61
CA GLU A 123 4.64 -7.80 15.22
C GLU A 123 4.85 -7.85 13.70
N GLN A 124 4.58 -8.98 13.05
CA GLN A 124 4.56 -9.07 11.59
C GLN A 124 3.59 -8.05 10.99
N ALA A 125 2.37 -7.95 11.51
CA ALA A 125 1.34 -7.03 11.00
C ALA A 125 1.75 -5.55 11.20
N ALA A 126 2.44 -5.22 12.29
CA ALA A 126 2.96 -3.86 12.53
C ALA A 126 4.01 -3.46 11.48
N LEU A 127 4.92 -4.37 11.13
CA LEU A 127 5.93 -4.12 10.09
C LEU A 127 5.33 -4.05 8.69
N GLU A 128 4.30 -4.84 8.39
CA GLU A 128 3.57 -4.77 7.13
C GLU A 128 2.82 -3.44 6.98
N LEU A 129 2.22 -2.91 8.06
CA LEU A 129 1.65 -1.57 8.08
C LEU A 129 2.73 -0.51 7.79
N SER A 130 3.87 -0.59 8.48
CA SER A 130 4.99 0.34 8.25
C SER A 130 5.53 0.27 6.82
N ALA A 131 5.56 -0.92 6.21
CA ALA A 131 5.92 -1.10 4.80
C ALA A 131 4.89 -0.43 3.87
N THR A 132 3.61 -0.52 4.20
CA THR A 132 2.53 0.13 3.44
C THR A 132 2.61 1.66 3.57
N GLU A 133 2.90 2.19 4.76
CA GLU A 133 3.12 3.63 4.97
C GLU A 133 4.35 4.12 4.19
N GLN A 134 5.43 3.35 4.17
CA GLN A 134 6.61 3.67 3.36
C GLN A 134 6.30 3.61 1.85
N ASN A 135 5.44 2.68 1.44
CA ASN A 135 4.98 2.59 0.05
C ASN A 135 4.16 3.82 -0.36
N LEU A 136 3.33 4.36 0.55
CA LEU A 136 2.57 5.59 0.30
C LEU A 136 3.50 6.80 0.06
N ILE A 137 4.63 6.90 0.79
CA ILE A 137 5.63 7.97 0.58
C ILE A 137 6.13 7.92 -0.88
N LEU A 138 6.52 6.74 -1.35
CA LEU A 138 6.98 6.55 -2.72
C LEU A 138 5.87 6.83 -3.74
N GLN A 139 4.68 6.27 -3.53
CA GLN A 139 3.54 6.44 -4.43
C GLN A 139 3.12 7.91 -4.55
N SER A 140 3.17 8.68 -3.45
CA SER A 140 2.91 10.12 -3.47
C SER A 140 3.92 10.86 -4.33
N ALA A 141 5.21 10.50 -4.24
CA ALA A 141 6.24 11.07 -5.09
C ALA A 141 6.06 10.66 -6.56
N GLU A 142 5.79 9.37 -6.84
CA GLU A 142 5.58 8.88 -8.20
C GLU A 142 4.41 9.59 -8.88
N THR A 143 3.26 9.69 -8.21
CA THR A 143 2.07 10.35 -8.77
C THR A 143 2.30 11.86 -8.96
N TYR A 144 2.98 12.51 -8.00
CA TYR A 144 3.32 13.93 -8.10
C TYR A 144 4.25 14.22 -9.29
N PHE A 145 5.35 13.46 -9.42
CA PHE A 145 6.30 13.64 -10.52
C PHE A 145 5.73 13.21 -11.87
N GLU A 146 4.73 12.33 -11.90
CA GLU A 146 4.01 12.01 -13.15
C GLU A 146 3.18 13.19 -13.64
N VAL A 147 2.55 13.97 -12.75
CA VAL A 147 1.88 15.24 -13.13
C VAL A 147 2.90 16.21 -13.75
N LEU A 148 4.05 16.40 -13.11
CA LEU A 148 5.10 17.28 -13.64
C LEU A 148 5.64 16.79 -14.99
N ARG A 149 5.85 15.49 -15.14
CA ARG A 149 6.27 14.87 -16.40
C ARG A 149 5.26 15.11 -17.53
N ALA A 150 3.97 14.96 -17.22
CA ALA A 150 2.90 15.22 -18.18
C ALA A 150 2.84 16.70 -18.56
N GLN A 151 2.96 17.63 -17.59
CA GLN A 151 2.98 19.08 -17.84
C GLN A 151 4.19 19.51 -18.69
N ASP A 152 5.39 19.02 -18.40
CA ASP A 152 6.59 19.31 -19.19
C ASP A 152 6.50 18.75 -20.61
N THR A 153 5.87 17.55 -20.75
CA THR A 153 5.60 16.95 -22.05
C THR A 153 4.62 17.82 -22.84
N LEU A 154 3.55 18.28 -22.22
CA LEU A 154 2.58 19.18 -22.86
C LEU A 154 3.22 20.50 -23.27
N ALA A 155 4.02 21.13 -22.41
CA ALA A 155 4.75 22.35 -22.73
C ALA A 155 5.68 22.15 -23.94
N SER A 156 6.44 21.07 -23.96
CA SER A 156 7.31 20.71 -25.08
C SER A 156 6.52 20.47 -26.38
N THR A 157 5.37 19.77 -26.33
CA THR A 157 4.55 19.51 -27.53
C THR A 157 3.83 20.76 -28.01
N ARG A 158 3.43 21.69 -27.11
CA ARG A 158 2.92 23.02 -27.51
C ARG A 158 3.99 23.84 -28.24
N ALA A 159 5.21 23.84 -27.74
CA ALA A 159 6.32 24.52 -28.39
C ALA A 159 6.65 23.88 -29.76
N GLU A 160 6.60 22.55 -29.84
CA GLU A 160 6.75 21.79 -31.09
C GLU A 160 5.66 22.17 -32.10
N GLU A 161 4.37 22.13 -31.73
CA GLU A 161 3.25 22.53 -32.59
C GLU A 161 3.42 23.97 -33.10
N ALA A 162 3.79 24.90 -32.23
CA ALA A 162 4.04 26.29 -32.61
C ALA A 162 5.21 26.44 -33.58
N ALA A 163 6.28 25.64 -33.43
CA ALA A 163 7.40 25.61 -34.35
C ALA A 163 7.02 25.10 -35.73
N PHE A 164 6.30 23.95 -35.77
CA PHE A 164 5.81 23.37 -37.03
C PHE A 164 4.80 24.29 -37.73
N LYS A 165 3.96 25.00 -36.96
CA LYS A 165 3.08 26.02 -37.54
C LYS A 165 3.85 27.14 -38.25
N ARG A 166 4.91 27.67 -37.63
CA ARG A 166 5.77 28.71 -38.27
C ARG A 166 6.41 28.16 -39.54
N GLN A 167 6.87 26.90 -39.54
CA GLN A 167 7.45 26.29 -40.75
C GLN A 167 6.42 26.14 -41.87
N LEU A 168 5.18 25.74 -41.52
CA LEU A 168 4.09 25.69 -42.49
C LEU A 168 3.75 27.07 -43.06
N ASP A 169 3.64 28.07 -42.22
CA ASP A 169 3.36 29.47 -42.66
C ASP A 169 4.48 29.97 -43.60
N GLN A 170 5.75 29.71 -43.24
CA GLN A 170 6.90 30.05 -44.07
C GLN A 170 6.91 29.26 -45.40
N ALA A 171 6.59 27.99 -45.41
CA ALA A 171 6.48 27.17 -46.62
C ALA A 171 5.39 27.72 -47.58
N ASN A 172 4.24 28.13 -47.02
CA ASN A 172 3.18 28.77 -47.79
C ASN A 172 3.61 30.08 -48.41
N GLU A 173 4.25 30.99 -47.64
CA GLU A 173 4.74 32.26 -48.14
C GLU A 173 5.77 32.09 -49.26
N ARG A 174 6.71 31.15 -49.12
CA ARG A 174 7.71 30.83 -50.13
C ARG A 174 7.07 30.23 -51.41
N PHE A 175 6.02 29.41 -51.28
CA PHE A 175 5.28 28.87 -52.39
C PHE A 175 4.52 29.99 -53.15
N ASP A 176 3.86 30.89 -52.46
CA ASP A 176 3.11 31.99 -53.03
C ASP A 176 3.98 32.96 -53.88
N VAL A 177 5.25 33.10 -53.49
CA VAL A 177 6.24 33.90 -54.27
C VAL A 177 7.08 33.05 -55.25
N GLY A 178 6.78 31.76 -55.39
CA GLY A 178 7.43 30.85 -56.35
C GLY A 178 8.82 30.38 -55.98
N LEU A 179 9.22 30.48 -54.69
CA LEU A 179 10.53 30.06 -54.15
C LEU A 179 10.53 28.64 -53.57
N SER A 180 9.41 27.96 -53.52
CA SER A 180 9.25 26.61 -53.03
C SER A 180 8.18 25.86 -53.86
N ASP A 181 8.16 24.52 -53.82
CA ASP A 181 7.16 23.74 -54.49
C ASP A 181 6.01 23.36 -53.57
N LYS A 182 4.94 22.77 -54.14
CA LYS A 182 3.75 22.31 -53.37
C LYS A 182 4.08 21.17 -52.43
N THR A 183 5.14 20.41 -52.68
CA THR A 183 5.56 19.26 -51.87
C THR A 183 6.02 19.74 -50.50
N ASP A 184 6.81 20.82 -50.47
CA ASP A 184 7.30 21.44 -49.20
C ASP A 184 6.13 21.89 -48.32
N VAL A 185 5.08 22.48 -48.91
CA VAL A 185 3.87 22.89 -48.18
C VAL A 185 3.13 21.68 -47.61
N LEU A 186 2.97 20.61 -48.40
CA LEU A 186 2.26 19.40 -47.96
C LEU A 186 3.04 18.66 -46.86
N GLU A 187 4.36 18.63 -46.92
CA GLU A 187 5.23 18.05 -45.88
C GLU A 187 5.18 18.86 -44.59
N ALA A 188 5.25 20.19 -44.68
CA ALA A 188 5.08 21.06 -43.53
C ALA A 188 3.68 20.94 -42.90
N GLN A 189 2.62 20.81 -43.71
CA GLN A 189 1.26 20.57 -43.23
C GLN A 189 1.16 19.22 -42.50
N ALA A 190 1.71 18.15 -43.06
CA ALA A 190 1.71 16.83 -42.41
C ALA A 190 2.48 16.86 -41.08
N GLY A 191 3.60 17.58 -41.02
CA GLY A 191 4.36 17.83 -39.78
C GLY A 191 3.53 18.55 -38.72
N PHE A 192 2.88 19.64 -39.09
CA PHE A 192 2.00 20.42 -38.20
C PHE A 192 0.82 19.59 -37.68
N ASP A 193 0.13 18.87 -38.54
CA ASP A 193 -1.01 18.03 -38.14
C ASP A 193 -0.59 16.93 -37.18
N THR A 194 0.60 16.35 -37.38
CA THR A 194 1.20 15.36 -36.45
C THR A 194 1.55 16.00 -35.12
N ALA A 195 2.20 17.17 -35.10
CA ALA A 195 2.54 17.89 -33.88
C ALA A 195 1.29 18.27 -33.07
N ARG A 196 0.23 18.72 -33.77
CA ARG A 196 -1.06 19.03 -33.18
C ARG A 196 -1.72 17.80 -32.53
N ALA A 197 -1.68 16.66 -33.22
CA ALA A 197 -2.20 15.41 -32.65
C ALA A 197 -1.43 15.01 -31.37
N ASN A 198 -0.11 15.12 -31.40
CA ASN A 198 0.73 14.82 -30.22
C ASN A 198 0.41 15.76 -29.05
N ARG A 199 0.22 17.07 -29.29
CA ARG A 199 -0.19 18.01 -28.24
C ARG A 199 -1.54 17.64 -27.62
N LEU A 200 -2.54 17.24 -28.42
CA LEU A 200 -3.83 16.82 -27.89
C LEU A 200 -3.74 15.57 -27.01
N LEU A 201 -2.86 14.62 -27.36
CA LEU A 201 -2.60 13.45 -26.53
C LEU A 201 -1.88 13.84 -25.22
N ALA A 202 -0.94 14.77 -25.28
CA ALA A 202 -0.24 15.26 -24.10
C ALA A 202 -1.14 16.09 -23.17
N ASP A 203 -2.10 16.85 -23.74
CA ASP A 203 -3.09 17.60 -22.96
C ASP A 203 -3.96 16.64 -22.14
N ARG A 204 -4.48 15.60 -22.76
CA ARG A 204 -5.20 14.54 -22.06
C ARG A 204 -4.36 13.84 -21.00
N ALA A 205 -3.07 13.58 -21.26
CA ALA A 205 -2.19 12.92 -20.31
C ALA A 205 -1.99 13.75 -19.01
N VAL A 206 -2.09 15.07 -19.09
CA VAL A 206 -2.09 15.95 -17.90
C VAL A 206 -3.34 15.73 -17.08
N ASP A 207 -4.52 15.68 -17.71
CA ASP A 207 -5.78 15.42 -17.01
C ASP A 207 -5.75 14.04 -16.34
N ASP A 208 -5.32 12.99 -17.07
CA ASP A 208 -5.20 11.63 -16.55
C ASP A 208 -4.22 11.57 -15.34
N ALA A 209 -3.14 12.34 -15.35
CA ALA A 209 -2.18 12.41 -14.24
C ALA A 209 -2.74 13.15 -13.02
N PHE A 210 -3.52 14.21 -13.20
CA PHE A 210 -4.24 14.85 -12.09
C PHE A 210 -5.32 13.95 -11.49
N GLU A 211 -6.05 13.20 -12.29
CA GLU A 211 -7.02 12.21 -11.81
C GLU A 211 -6.35 11.11 -10.96
N ALA A 212 -5.14 10.68 -11.33
CA ALA A 212 -4.37 9.75 -10.51
C ALA A 212 -4.01 10.37 -9.13
N LEU A 213 -3.67 11.68 -9.10
CA LEU A 213 -3.40 12.41 -7.86
C LEU A 213 -4.67 12.55 -7.00
N VAL A 214 -5.81 12.86 -7.62
CA VAL A 214 -7.12 12.89 -6.95
C VAL A 214 -7.47 11.53 -6.36
N THR A 215 -7.25 10.45 -7.11
CA THR A 215 -7.48 9.07 -6.61
C THR A 215 -6.64 8.76 -5.38
N LEU A 216 -5.39 9.24 -5.32
CA LEU A 216 -4.48 9.01 -4.21
C LEU A 216 -4.89 9.78 -2.94
N THR A 217 -5.34 11.04 -3.09
CA THR A 217 -5.53 12.00 -1.99
C THR A 217 -7.01 12.27 -1.67
N ASN A 218 -7.92 11.87 -2.57
CA ASN A 218 -9.35 12.23 -2.55
C ASN A 218 -9.58 13.75 -2.50
N ARG A 219 -8.74 14.54 -3.21
CA ARG A 219 -8.84 15.99 -3.35
C ARG A 219 -8.51 16.44 -4.76
N ASP A 220 -9.20 17.50 -5.21
CA ASP A 220 -8.94 18.15 -6.49
C ASP A 220 -7.77 19.14 -6.38
N TYR A 221 -6.95 19.19 -7.42
CA TYR A 221 -5.80 20.09 -7.53
C TYR A 221 -5.88 20.90 -8.82
N ALA A 222 -5.66 22.20 -8.72
CA ALA A 222 -5.60 23.08 -9.88
C ALA A 222 -4.19 23.12 -10.49
N ALA A 223 -3.15 23.02 -9.68
CA ALA A 223 -1.76 23.05 -10.10
C ALA A 223 -0.83 22.49 -9.02
N VAL A 224 0.35 22.02 -9.44
CA VAL A 224 1.42 21.55 -8.56
C VAL A 224 2.66 22.43 -8.72
N GLU A 225 3.52 22.48 -7.69
CA GLU A 225 4.81 23.14 -7.77
C GLU A 225 5.80 22.33 -8.60
N GLY A 226 6.57 22.95 -9.46
CA GLY A 226 7.57 22.27 -10.28
C GLY A 226 8.93 22.17 -9.58
N ILE A 227 9.83 21.34 -10.14
CA ILE A 227 11.17 21.16 -9.59
C ILE A 227 12.21 21.98 -10.36
N VAL A 228 13.07 22.71 -9.65
CA VAL A 228 14.14 23.52 -10.26
C VAL A 228 15.16 22.66 -11.00
N HIS A 229 15.71 23.19 -12.10
CA HIS A 229 16.78 22.52 -12.87
C HIS A 229 18.13 22.46 -12.14
N THR A 230 18.28 23.21 -11.04
CA THR A 230 19.51 23.25 -10.22
C THR A 230 19.56 22.12 -9.17
N LEU A 231 18.56 21.22 -9.12
CA LEU A 231 18.62 20.04 -8.26
C LEU A 231 19.94 19.28 -8.51
N PRO A 232 20.74 19.04 -7.47
CA PRO A 232 22.00 18.33 -7.62
C PRO A 232 21.74 16.84 -7.98
N VAL A 233 22.29 16.40 -9.11
CA VAL A 233 22.24 15.01 -9.58
C VAL A 233 23.54 14.35 -9.15
N LEU A 234 23.52 13.61 -8.04
CA LEU A 234 24.68 13.03 -7.37
C LEU A 234 24.55 11.51 -7.22
N ALA A 235 25.69 10.82 -7.22
CA ALA A 235 25.73 9.39 -6.90
C ALA A 235 25.21 9.11 -5.47
N PRO A 236 24.64 7.92 -5.22
CA PRO A 236 24.13 7.57 -3.89
C PRO A 236 25.24 7.60 -2.84
N THR A 237 24.92 8.06 -1.64
CA THR A 237 25.87 8.07 -0.52
C THR A 237 25.46 7.03 0.54
N PRO A 238 26.31 6.04 0.87
CA PRO A 238 27.64 5.75 0.29
C PRO A 238 27.55 5.21 -1.16
N ASN A 239 28.57 5.51 -1.98
CA ASN A 239 28.63 4.98 -3.35
C ASN A 239 29.27 3.56 -3.37
N ASP A 240 28.64 2.65 -2.63
CA ASP A 240 29.03 1.23 -2.53
C ASP A 240 27.78 0.34 -2.50
N ALA A 241 27.64 -0.50 -3.50
CA ALA A 241 26.52 -1.43 -3.61
C ALA A 241 26.39 -2.40 -2.43
N LYS A 242 27.55 -2.80 -1.84
CA LYS A 242 27.54 -3.73 -0.69
C LYS A 242 26.91 -3.08 0.53
N SER A 243 27.27 -1.84 0.84
CA SER A 243 26.70 -1.08 1.97
C SER A 243 25.19 -0.95 1.86
N TRP A 244 24.65 -0.67 0.67
CA TRP A 244 23.21 -0.61 0.42
C TRP A 244 22.52 -1.97 0.60
N VAL A 245 23.15 -3.05 0.13
CA VAL A 245 22.64 -4.42 0.30
C VAL A 245 22.65 -4.84 1.76
N ASP A 246 23.73 -4.53 2.51
CA ASP A 246 23.81 -4.84 3.93
C ASP A 246 22.74 -4.07 4.73
N THR A 247 22.51 -2.79 4.39
CA THR A 247 21.43 -1.98 4.99
C THR A 247 20.05 -2.57 4.65
N ALA A 248 19.79 -2.91 3.40
CA ALA A 248 18.52 -3.51 2.97
C ALA A 248 18.28 -4.87 3.67
N ALA A 249 19.30 -5.70 3.81
CA ALA A 249 19.18 -6.98 4.51
C ALA A 249 18.84 -6.82 6.01
N ALA A 250 19.24 -5.69 6.63
CA ALA A 250 18.98 -5.39 8.02
C ALA A 250 17.68 -4.61 8.26
N GLN A 251 17.32 -3.67 7.37
CA GLN A 251 16.27 -2.66 7.64
C GLN A 251 15.05 -2.79 6.72
N ASN A 252 15.08 -3.59 5.65
CA ASN A 252 13.92 -3.74 4.78
C ASN A 252 12.72 -4.30 5.57
N LEU A 253 11.62 -3.54 5.62
CA LEU A 253 10.46 -3.83 6.46
C LEU A 253 9.77 -5.15 6.09
N ASN A 254 9.67 -5.48 4.80
CA ASN A 254 9.08 -6.75 4.36
C ASN A 254 9.95 -7.94 4.77
N LEU A 255 11.28 -7.78 4.75
CA LEU A 255 12.19 -8.83 5.19
C LEU A 255 12.14 -9.03 6.70
N GLN A 256 11.99 -7.95 7.48
CA GLN A 256 11.76 -8.03 8.93
C GLN A 256 10.40 -8.68 9.25
N ALA A 257 9.32 -8.31 8.54
CA ALA A 257 8.02 -8.94 8.68
C ALA A 257 8.09 -10.45 8.43
N SER A 258 8.86 -10.88 7.41
CA SER A 258 9.06 -12.29 7.12
C SER A 258 9.83 -13.05 8.21
N LEU A 259 10.67 -12.38 8.99
CA LEU A 259 11.34 -12.99 10.16
C LEU A 259 10.31 -13.33 11.24
N TYR A 260 9.36 -12.42 11.52
CA TYR A 260 8.29 -12.69 12.49
C TYR A 260 7.32 -13.76 11.99
N ALA A 261 7.11 -13.88 10.66
CA ALA A 261 6.37 -15.00 10.08
C ALA A 261 7.05 -16.35 10.37
N VAL A 262 8.38 -16.43 10.29
CA VAL A 262 9.15 -17.62 10.68
C VAL A 262 8.99 -17.88 12.17
N THR A 263 9.13 -16.87 13.03
CA THR A 263 8.93 -17.00 14.48
C THR A 263 7.52 -17.53 14.82
N ALA A 264 6.48 -17.00 14.17
CA ALA A 264 5.12 -17.50 14.35
C ALA A 264 4.97 -18.98 13.94
N ALA A 265 5.63 -19.40 12.85
CA ALA A 265 5.64 -20.79 12.39
C ALA A 265 6.40 -21.70 13.36
N GLU A 266 7.50 -21.25 13.95
CA GLU A 266 8.24 -21.97 15.01
C GLU A 266 7.36 -22.19 16.26
N GLU A 267 6.68 -21.13 16.72
CA GLU A 267 5.79 -21.22 17.88
C GLU A 267 4.56 -22.11 17.58
N ASN A 268 4.03 -22.08 16.37
CA ASN A 268 3.01 -23.02 15.92
C ASN A 268 3.50 -24.48 15.94
N LEU A 269 4.74 -24.74 15.54
CA LEU A 269 5.34 -26.07 15.66
C LEU A 269 5.46 -26.50 17.13
N ARG A 270 5.88 -25.59 18.03
CA ARG A 270 5.92 -25.84 19.48
C ARG A 270 4.53 -26.12 20.05
N GLN A 271 3.53 -25.36 19.61
CA GLN A 271 2.12 -25.57 19.95
C GLN A 271 1.65 -26.99 19.57
N ARG A 272 1.96 -27.45 18.34
CA ARG A 272 1.60 -28.80 17.90
C ARG A 272 2.34 -29.90 18.69
N LYS A 273 3.62 -29.71 19.03
CA LYS A 273 4.39 -30.58 19.91
C LYS A 273 3.79 -30.62 21.31
N ALA A 274 3.28 -29.53 21.84
CA ALA A 274 2.61 -29.42 23.11
C ALA A 274 1.28 -30.22 23.16
N GLY A 275 0.72 -30.63 22.02
CA GLY A 275 -0.40 -31.56 21.95
C GLY A 275 -0.10 -32.95 22.51
N HIS A 276 1.16 -33.31 22.78
CA HIS A 276 1.57 -34.51 23.53
C HIS A 276 1.68 -34.27 25.04
N ALA A 277 1.67 -33.00 25.48
CA ALA A 277 1.82 -32.66 26.89
C ALA A 277 0.51 -32.85 27.67
N PRO A 278 0.59 -33.16 28.98
CA PRO A 278 -0.59 -33.16 29.84
C PRO A 278 -1.17 -31.75 29.95
N THR A 279 -2.48 -31.64 30.18
CA THR A 279 -3.18 -30.41 30.48
C THR A 279 -3.81 -30.45 31.84
N LEU A 280 -3.79 -29.34 32.58
CA LEU A 280 -4.37 -29.22 33.90
C LEU A 280 -5.27 -27.99 33.96
N ASP A 281 -6.52 -28.21 34.31
CA ASP A 281 -7.52 -27.16 34.46
C ASP A 281 -8.15 -27.22 35.86
N ALA A 282 -8.37 -26.05 36.49
CA ALA A 282 -9.27 -25.94 37.63
C ALA A 282 -10.70 -25.74 37.12
N VAL A 283 -11.62 -26.53 37.58
CA VAL A 283 -13.04 -26.50 37.14
C VAL A 283 -13.95 -26.29 38.34
N ALA A 284 -14.93 -25.41 38.18
CA ALA A 284 -16.03 -25.30 39.16
C ALA A 284 -17.35 -25.27 38.39
N SER A 285 -18.33 -25.99 38.89
CA SER A 285 -19.68 -25.98 38.34
C SER A 285 -20.72 -25.73 39.41
N TYR A 286 -21.73 -25.01 39.03
CA TYR A 286 -22.96 -24.82 39.79
C TYR A 286 -24.16 -25.19 38.91
N GLN A 287 -25.03 -26.05 39.44
CA GLN A 287 -26.23 -26.45 38.74
C GLN A 287 -27.42 -26.39 39.72
N LYS A 288 -28.53 -25.81 39.27
CA LYS A 288 -29.78 -25.75 40.02
C LYS A 288 -30.95 -26.06 39.11
N GLY A 289 -31.86 -26.93 39.57
CA GLY A 289 -33.09 -27.26 38.88
C GLY A 289 -34.01 -28.03 39.82
N ASP A 290 -35.19 -28.40 39.36
CA ASP A 290 -35.98 -29.35 40.11
C ASP A 290 -35.34 -30.75 40.08
N ASN A 291 -35.73 -31.62 41.06
CA ASN A 291 -35.10 -32.93 41.17
C ASN A 291 -35.42 -33.84 39.98
N ASP A 292 -36.53 -33.65 39.30
CA ASP A 292 -36.91 -34.41 38.10
C ASP A 292 -35.98 -34.07 36.93
N SER A 293 -35.75 -32.81 36.66
CA SER A 293 -34.86 -32.39 35.56
C SER A 293 -33.39 -32.73 35.80
N LEU A 294 -32.94 -32.80 37.04
CA LEU A 294 -31.57 -33.20 37.40
C LEU A 294 -31.40 -34.70 37.58
N GLY A 295 -32.48 -35.48 37.49
CA GLY A 295 -32.40 -36.95 37.60
C GLY A 295 -32.23 -37.48 39.01
N PHE A 296 -32.51 -36.69 40.06
CA PHE A 296 -32.43 -37.10 41.45
C PHE A 296 -33.71 -37.70 41.98
N SER A 297 -34.81 -37.71 41.23
CA SER A 297 -36.05 -38.33 41.63
C SER A 297 -35.89 -39.85 41.79
N ASN A 298 -36.12 -40.31 42.97
CA ASN A 298 -36.02 -41.74 43.29
C ASN A 298 -37.41 -42.32 43.34
N SER A 299 -38.04 -42.59 42.22
CA SER A 299 -39.37 -43.12 42.06
C SER A 299 -39.36 -44.66 42.09
N GLY A 300 -38.52 -45.32 42.93
CA GLY A 300 -38.45 -46.77 42.87
C GLY A 300 -38.08 -47.47 44.13
N SER A 301 -37.78 -46.87 45.26
CA SER A 301 -37.45 -47.56 46.49
C SER A 301 -38.32 -47.07 47.64
N PRO A 302 -39.16 -48.02 48.24
CA PRO A 302 -39.93 -47.63 49.39
C PRO A 302 -39.14 -47.30 50.66
N LEU A 303 -37.80 -47.42 50.59
CA LEU A 303 -36.89 -47.24 51.73
C LEU A 303 -36.03 -45.99 51.64
N SER A 304 -36.13 -45.19 50.57
CA SER A 304 -35.42 -43.89 50.43
C SER A 304 -36.43 -42.75 50.39
N PRO A 305 -36.31 -41.73 51.29
CA PRO A 305 -37.15 -40.55 51.16
C PRO A 305 -36.85 -39.91 49.85
N GLY A 306 -37.86 -39.81 48.99
CA GLY A 306 -37.71 -39.06 47.70
C GLY A 306 -37.37 -37.62 47.93
N TYR A 307 -36.43 -37.10 47.18
CA TYR A 307 -36.20 -35.66 47.16
C TYR A 307 -37.34 -34.99 46.42
N SER A 308 -37.84 -33.91 46.96
CA SER A 308 -38.87 -33.08 46.33
C SER A 308 -38.45 -31.62 46.35
N GLY A 309 -38.69 -30.91 45.26
CA GLY A 309 -38.35 -29.51 45.12
C GLY A 309 -37.02 -29.26 44.40
N ASP A 310 -36.51 -28.06 44.52
CA ASP A 310 -35.27 -27.62 43.87
C ASP A 310 -34.05 -28.30 44.48
N VAL A 311 -33.18 -28.78 43.60
CA VAL A 311 -31.86 -29.33 43.95
C VAL A 311 -30.77 -28.41 43.44
N SER A 312 -29.77 -28.09 44.27
CA SER A 312 -28.57 -27.39 43.86
C SER A 312 -27.32 -28.24 44.06
N GLN A 313 -26.52 -28.37 43.03
CA GLN A 313 -25.26 -29.07 43.05
C GLN A 313 -24.10 -28.12 42.81
N ARG A 314 -23.02 -28.24 43.57
CA ARG A 314 -21.78 -27.50 43.42
C ARG A 314 -20.64 -28.48 43.34
N SER A 315 -19.73 -28.30 42.38
CA SER A 315 -18.50 -29.06 42.31
C SER A 315 -17.31 -28.13 42.07
N ILE A 316 -16.19 -28.45 42.69
CA ILE A 316 -14.89 -27.79 42.46
C ILE A 316 -13.88 -28.94 42.36
N GLY A 317 -13.05 -28.88 41.35
CA GLY A 317 -12.06 -29.92 41.11
C GLY A 317 -10.90 -29.47 40.21
N LEU A 318 -9.94 -30.36 40.10
CA LEU A 318 -8.84 -30.28 39.16
C LEU A 318 -9.03 -31.35 38.11
N GLN A 319 -8.93 -31.00 36.84
CA GLN A 319 -9.02 -31.93 35.72
C GLN A 319 -7.66 -32.04 35.06
N LEU A 320 -7.02 -33.20 35.21
CA LEU A 320 -5.80 -33.57 34.52
C LEU A 320 -6.16 -34.43 33.29
N ASN A 321 -5.74 -34.01 32.10
CA ASN A 321 -5.89 -34.84 30.90
C ASN A 321 -4.49 -35.13 30.31
N ILE A 322 -4.17 -36.43 30.15
CA ILE A 322 -2.91 -36.90 29.60
C ILE A 322 -3.20 -37.67 28.31
N PRO A 323 -2.88 -37.10 27.11
CA PRO A 323 -3.10 -37.79 25.86
C PRO A 323 -2.04 -38.88 25.65
N ILE A 324 -2.41 -40.17 25.86
CA ILE A 324 -1.49 -41.30 25.72
C ILE A 324 -1.37 -41.72 24.25
N TYR A 325 -2.48 -41.82 23.53
CA TYR A 325 -2.50 -42.20 22.14
C TYR A 325 -3.71 -41.60 21.42
N SER A 326 -3.47 -40.90 20.32
CA SER A 326 -4.48 -40.22 19.52
C SER A 326 -4.56 -40.74 18.06
N GLY A 327 -4.28 -42.03 17.85
CA GLY A 327 -4.32 -42.64 16.51
C GLY A 327 -3.28 -42.06 15.53
N GLY A 328 -2.19 -41.43 16.03
CA GLY A 328 -1.16 -40.79 15.20
C GLY A 328 -1.49 -39.34 14.77
N LEU A 329 -2.64 -38.78 15.16
CA LEU A 329 -3.08 -37.42 14.77
C LEU A 329 -2.06 -36.37 15.18
N THR A 330 -1.68 -36.30 16.46
CA THR A 330 -0.73 -35.30 16.99
C THR A 330 0.61 -35.41 16.30
N SER A 331 1.14 -36.61 16.08
CA SER A 331 2.40 -36.80 15.37
C SER A 331 2.33 -36.35 13.90
N SER A 332 1.18 -36.52 13.23
CA SER A 332 0.94 -36.03 11.87
C SER A 332 0.87 -34.52 11.83
N GLN A 333 0.19 -33.89 12.79
CA GLN A 333 0.12 -32.42 12.91
C GLN A 333 1.51 -31.80 13.21
N VAL A 334 2.36 -32.45 13.99
CA VAL A 334 3.74 -32.03 14.22
C VAL A 334 4.55 -32.10 12.92
N ARG A 335 4.45 -33.18 12.14
CA ARG A 335 5.12 -33.28 10.84
C ARG A 335 4.65 -32.21 9.85
N GLU A 336 3.34 -31.96 9.80
CA GLU A 336 2.76 -30.88 8.98
C GLU A 336 3.35 -29.52 9.38
N ALA A 337 3.31 -29.17 10.67
CA ALA A 337 3.83 -27.91 11.17
C ALA A 337 5.34 -27.75 10.90
N TYR A 338 6.10 -28.85 10.98
CA TYR A 338 7.52 -28.83 10.61
C TYR A 338 7.73 -28.52 9.12
N GLN A 339 6.93 -29.07 8.22
CA GLN A 339 7.03 -28.75 6.79
C GLN A 339 6.57 -27.31 6.49
N ARG A 340 5.55 -26.80 7.22
CA ARG A 340 5.13 -25.40 7.11
C ARG A 340 6.21 -24.43 7.58
N LEU A 341 6.93 -24.75 8.65
CA LEU A 341 8.09 -23.98 9.10
C LEU A 341 9.15 -23.94 7.98
N GLY A 342 9.54 -25.10 7.45
CA GLY A 342 10.50 -25.16 6.35
C GLY A 342 10.05 -24.38 5.10
N GLN A 343 8.75 -24.40 4.78
CA GLN A 343 8.17 -23.60 3.71
C GLN A 343 8.38 -22.08 3.98
N THR A 344 8.06 -21.62 5.20
CA THR A 344 8.18 -20.20 5.58
C THR A 344 9.64 -19.73 5.56
N GLU A 345 10.58 -20.56 6.02
CA GLU A 345 12.02 -20.29 5.95
C GLU A 345 12.50 -20.10 4.50
N GLN A 346 12.04 -20.98 3.58
CA GLN A 346 12.41 -20.87 2.16
C GLN A 346 11.77 -19.64 1.49
N LEU A 347 10.54 -19.27 1.85
CA LEU A 347 9.91 -18.03 1.37
C LEU A 347 10.69 -16.80 1.83
N ARG A 348 11.14 -16.77 3.11
CA ARG A 348 11.99 -15.71 3.62
C ARG A 348 13.33 -15.63 2.87
N GLU A 349 13.97 -16.75 2.60
CA GLU A 349 15.22 -16.78 1.83
C GLU A 349 15.00 -16.31 0.39
N SER A 350 13.90 -16.69 -0.26
CA SER A 350 13.52 -16.19 -1.58
C SER A 350 13.33 -14.66 -1.56
N LEU A 351 12.60 -14.13 -0.58
CA LEU A 351 12.41 -12.68 -0.41
C LEU A 351 13.75 -11.97 -0.17
N ARG A 352 14.62 -12.53 0.66
CA ARG A 352 15.97 -11.98 0.89
C ARG A 352 16.76 -11.84 -0.41
N ARG A 353 16.73 -12.86 -1.27
CA ARG A 353 17.40 -12.82 -2.57
C ARG A 353 16.80 -11.76 -3.50
N GLN A 354 15.48 -11.61 -3.50
CA GLN A 354 14.81 -10.57 -4.27
C GLN A 354 15.18 -9.16 -3.78
N VAL A 355 15.18 -8.93 -2.47
CA VAL A 355 15.61 -7.65 -1.87
C VAL A 355 17.04 -7.32 -2.27
N VAL A 356 17.97 -8.27 -2.15
CA VAL A 356 19.37 -8.09 -2.56
C VAL A 356 19.48 -7.76 -4.05
N GLN A 357 18.78 -8.50 -4.91
CA GLN A 357 18.80 -8.26 -6.35
C GLN A 357 18.21 -6.88 -6.70
N ASN A 358 17.06 -6.54 -6.12
CA ASN A 358 16.39 -5.26 -6.35
C ASN A 358 17.26 -4.08 -5.90
N THR A 359 17.85 -4.15 -4.70
CA THR A 359 18.75 -3.10 -4.19
C THR A 359 19.95 -2.89 -5.10
N ARG A 360 20.59 -3.98 -5.59
CA ARG A 360 21.70 -3.89 -6.55
C ARG A 360 21.28 -3.27 -7.89
N ASN A 361 20.08 -3.61 -8.36
CA ASN A 361 19.55 -3.05 -9.61
C ASN A 361 19.29 -1.55 -9.46
N LEU A 362 18.63 -1.15 -8.37
CA LEU A 362 18.33 0.26 -8.10
C LEU A 362 19.59 1.09 -7.86
N PHE A 363 20.59 0.55 -7.15
CA PHE A 363 21.89 1.20 -6.99
C PHE A 363 22.56 1.47 -8.34
N ARG A 364 22.55 0.49 -9.25
CA ARG A 364 23.10 0.66 -10.61
C ARG A 364 22.27 1.64 -11.42
N ALA A 365 20.94 1.59 -11.30
CA ALA A 365 20.04 2.52 -11.99
C ALA A 365 20.36 3.97 -11.60
N VAL A 366 20.43 4.28 -10.30
CA VAL A 366 20.75 5.65 -9.84
C VAL A 366 22.11 6.12 -10.36
N ASN A 367 23.15 5.28 -10.34
CA ASN A 367 24.46 5.65 -10.90
C ASN A 367 24.38 5.89 -12.42
N THR A 368 23.64 5.06 -13.16
CA THR A 368 23.41 5.26 -14.60
C THR A 368 22.58 6.51 -14.87
N ASP A 369 21.59 6.82 -14.04
CA ASP A 369 20.76 8.01 -14.18
C ASP A 369 21.57 9.30 -14.05
N VAL A 370 22.57 9.34 -13.15
CA VAL A 370 23.50 10.47 -13.01
C VAL A 370 24.20 10.77 -14.34
N GLU A 371 24.76 9.74 -14.98
CA GLU A 371 25.44 9.88 -16.28
C GLU A 371 24.43 10.19 -17.40
N THR A 372 23.25 9.54 -17.35
CA THR A 372 22.18 9.74 -18.35
C THR A 372 21.66 11.17 -18.37
N VAL A 373 21.41 11.79 -17.22
CA VAL A 373 20.95 13.17 -17.13
C VAL A 373 21.97 14.11 -17.78
N GLN A 374 23.25 13.93 -17.52
CA GLN A 374 24.33 14.74 -18.12
C GLN A 374 24.40 14.54 -19.65
N ALA A 375 24.33 13.29 -20.10
CA ALA A 375 24.35 12.96 -21.54
C ALA A 375 23.10 13.51 -22.27
N ARG A 376 21.91 13.46 -21.64
CA ARG A 376 20.67 14.01 -22.22
C ARG A 376 20.72 15.54 -22.30
N ARG A 377 21.31 16.22 -21.27
CA ARG A 377 21.54 17.67 -21.33
C ARG A 377 22.46 18.04 -22.51
N GLN A 378 23.56 17.29 -22.70
CA GLN A 378 24.44 17.52 -23.85
C GLN A 378 23.74 17.27 -25.18
N SER A 379 22.83 16.27 -25.22
CA SER A 379 22.02 15.97 -26.42
C SER A 379 21.12 17.14 -26.82
N ILE A 380 20.56 17.91 -25.89
CA ILE A 380 19.79 19.14 -26.21
C ILE A 380 20.69 20.12 -26.94
N ILE A 381 21.87 20.42 -26.39
CA ILE A 381 22.84 21.38 -26.98
C ILE A 381 23.21 20.95 -28.40
N SER A 382 23.51 19.66 -28.59
CA SER A 382 23.91 19.14 -29.91
C SER A 382 22.75 19.18 -30.94
N ASN A 383 21.52 18.85 -30.53
CA ASN A 383 20.35 18.93 -31.41
C ASN A 383 19.96 20.38 -31.73
N GLN A 384 20.14 21.29 -30.78
CA GLN A 384 19.92 22.72 -31.04
C GLN A 384 20.89 23.26 -32.09
N SER A 385 22.19 22.92 -31.98
CA SER A 385 23.19 23.33 -32.99
C SER A 385 22.94 22.66 -34.36
N ALA A 386 22.46 21.37 -34.35
CA ALA A 386 22.12 20.71 -35.59
C ALA A 386 20.90 21.32 -36.29
N LEU A 387 19.88 21.71 -35.52
CA LEU A 387 18.72 22.44 -36.05
C LEU A 387 19.14 23.77 -36.69
N GLU A 388 19.94 24.58 -35.98
CA GLU A 388 20.45 25.86 -36.49
C GLU A 388 21.21 25.70 -37.82
N ALA A 389 22.15 24.73 -37.88
CA ALA A 389 22.87 24.44 -39.12
C ALA A 389 21.97 23.99 -40.27
N THR A 390 20.92 23.22 -39.94
CA THR A 390 19.96 22.74 -40.94
C THR A 390 19.06 23.86 -41.44
N GLU A 391 18.60 24.74 -40.57
CA GLU A 391 17.82 25.95 -40.94
C GLU A 391 18.62 26.89 -41.88
N ILE A 392 19.90 27.14 -41.54
CA ILE A 392 20.78 27.91 -42.44
C ILE A 392 20.95 27.19 -43.78
N GLY A 393 21.16 25.86 -43.78
CA GLY A 393 21.27 25.04 -44.98
C GLY A 393 20.03 25.08 -45.85
N TYR A 394 18.83 25.11 -45.24
CA TYR A 394 17.56 25.28 -45.94
C TYR A 394 17.40 26.68 -46.56
N GLN A 395 17.79 27.71 -45.84
CA GLN A 395 17.75 29.09 -46.36
C GLN A 395 18.63 29.30 -47.60
N VAL A 396 19.83 28.70 -47.62
CA VAL A 396 20.74 28.74 -48.77
C VAL A 396 20.50 27.65 -49.83
N GLY A 397 19.47 26.83 -49.67
CA GLY A 397 19.04 25.83 -50.65
C GLY A 397 19.87 24.53 -50.68
N THR A 398 20.73 24.25 -49.69
CA THR A 398 21.53 23.04 -49.59
C THR A 398 20.84 21.92 -48.81
N ARG A 399 19.75 22.24 -48.11
CA ARG A 399 18.90 21.31 -47.36
C ARG A 399 17.46 21.50 -47.79
N ASN A 400 16.63 20.46 -47.55
CA ASN A 400 15.18 20.50 -47.80
C ASN A 400 14.41 20.80 -46.51
N ILE A 401 13.10 21.04 -46.64
CA ILE A 401 12.23 21.32 -45.49
C ILE A 401 12.09 20.12 -44.54
N VAL A 402 12.16 18.90 -45.06
CA VAL A 402 12.04 17.65 -44.27
C VAL A 402 13.21 17.58 -43.28
N ASP A 403 14.45 17.96 -43.72
CA ASP A 403 15.61 17.96 -42.84
C ASP A 403 15.42 18.91 -41.64
N VAL A 404 14.79 20.08 -41.87
CA VAL A 404 14.47 21.07 -40.81
C VAL A 404 13.40 20.49 -39.86
N LEU A 405 12.32 19.96 -40.39
CA LEU A 405 11.23 19.37 -39.60
C LEU A 405 11.73 18.21 -38.74
N ASP A 406 12.65 17.38 -39.28
CA ASP A 406 13.25 16.27 -38.54
C ASP A 406 14.20 16.76 -37.45
N ALA A 407 15.02 17.78 -37.71
CA ALA A 407 15.91 18.39 -36.72
C ALA A 407 15.10 19.02 -35.58
N GLN A 408 14.00 19.71 -35.88
CA GLN A 408 13.07 20.26 -34.87
C GLN A 408 12.46 19.16 -34.01
N ARG A 409 11.95 18.08 -34.62
CA ARG A 409 11.40 16.91 -33.91
C ARG A 409 12.42 16.28 -32.97
N GLN A 410 13.68 16.15 -33.43
CA GLN A 410 14.77 15.61 -32.60
C GLN A 410 15.11 16.52 -31.41
N LEU A 411 15.11 17.84 -31.58
CA LEU A 411 15.33 18.78 -30.47
C LEU A 411 14.27 18.65 -29.39
N TYR A 412 12.97 18.72 -29.74
CA TYR A 412 11.90 18.60 -28.76
C TYR A 412 11.86 17.22 -28.09
N SER A 413 12.20 16.15 -28.82
CA SER A 413 12.39 14.83 -28.24
C SER A 413 13.56 14.78 -27.25
N ALA A 414 14.69 15.44 -27.55
CA ALA A 414 15.82 15.54 -26.63
C ALA A 414 15.46 16.27 -25.34
N VAL A 415 14.65 17.34 -25.42
CA VAL A 415 14.15 18.09 -24.25
C VAL A 415 13.26 17.19 -23.37
N ARG A 416 12.28 16.52 -23.97
CA ARG A 416 11.42 15.57 -23.22
C ARG A 416 12.23 14.46 -22.56
N ASN A 417 13.20 13.89 -23.27
CA ASN A 417 14.07 12.83 -22.75
C ASN A 417 14.94 13.31 -21.58
N TYR A 418 15.39 14.56 -21.60
CA TYR A 418 16.15 15.15 -20.50
C TYR A 418 15.28 15.31 -19.24
N ASN A 419 14.09 15.89 -19.37
CA ASN A 419 13.18 16.05 -18.24
C ASN A 419 12.77 14.70 -17.65
N ASN A 420 12.46 13.72 -18.49
CA ASN A 420 12.16 12.36 -18.06
C ASN A 420 13.33 11.75 -17.27
N ALA A 421 14.56 11.87 -17.76
CA ALA A 421 15.73 11.33 -17.07
C ALA A 421 15.94 11.97 -15.68
N ARG A 422 15.60 13.26 -15.49
CA ARG A 422 15.64 13.92 -14.16
C ARG A 422 14.61 13.32 -13.21
N TYR A 423 13.38 13.13 -13.65
CA TYR A 423 12.34 12.50 -12.82
C TYR A 423 12.66 11.05 -12.51
N ASP A 424 13.18 10.29 -13.48
CA ASP A 424 13.62 8.91 -13.27
C ASP A 424 14.74 8.82 -12.22
N TYR A 425 15.73 9.74 -12.25
CA TYR A 425 16.77 9.83 -11.22
C TYR A 425 16.17 10.05 -9.82
N ILE A 426 15.24 11.00 -9.67
CA ILE A 426 14.60 11.30 -8.38
C ILE A 426 13.85 10.06 -7.86
N LEU A 427 13.02 9.47 -8.71
CA LEU A 427 12.21 8.30 -8.33
C LEU A 427 13.07 7.07 -8.03
N ASN A 428 14.12 6.81 -8.82
CA ASN A 428 15.02 5.68 -8.56
C ASN A 428 15.82 5.86 -7.26
N ASN A 429 16.15 7.10 -6.88
CA ASN A 429 16.79 7.40 -5.60
C ASN A 429 15.82 7.10 -4.43
N LEU A 430 14.55 7.51 -4.52
CA LEU A 430 13.53 7.17 -3.52
C LEU A 430 13.27 5.65 -3.46
N ARG A 431 13.20 4.97 -4.61
CA ARG A 431 13.05 3.51 -4.68
C ARG A 431 14.24 2.78 -4.06
N LEU A 432 15.46 3.29 -4.24
CA LEU A 432 16.65 2.73 -3.58
C LEU A 432 16.56 2.85 -2.06
N LYS A 433 16.15 4.02 -1.54
CA LYS A 433 15.93 4.22 -0.10
C LYS A 433 14.81 3.32 0.44
N GLN A 434 13.72 3.14 -0.31
CA GLN A 434 12.65 2.21 0.05
C GLN A 434 13.14 0.76 0.10
N ALA A 435 13.87 0.32 -0.92
CA ALA A 435 14.45 -1.03 -0.95
C ALA A 435 15.42 -1.28 0.22
N ALA A 436 16.15 -0.24 0.64
CA ALA A 436 17.00 -0.26 1.81
C ALA A 436 16.22 -0.17 3.15
N GLY A 437 14.92 0.14 3.12
CA GLY A 437 14.10 0.34 4.31
C GLY A 437 14.34 1.68 5.02
N THR A 438 15.00 2.62 4.37
CA THR A 438 15.39 3.93 4.96
C THR A 438 14.56 5.10 4.45
N LEU A 439 13.62 4.87 3.52
CA LEU A 439 12.75 5.93 3.01
C LEU A 439 11.84 6.47 4.11
N SER A 440 11.80 7.79 4.25
CA SER A 440 11.05 8.50 5.28
C SER A 440 10.38 9.76 4.72
N PRO A 441 9.39 10.36 5.41
CA PRO A 441 8.81 11.65 5.01
C PRO A 441 9.83 12.79 4.88
N ALA A 442 10.92 12.76 5.67
CA ALA A 442 12.00 13.74 5.57
C ALA A 442 12.69 13.76 4.20
N ASP A 443 12.64 12.65 3.46
CA ASP A 443 13.15 12.60 2.08
C ASP A 443 12.29 13.43 1.12
N LEU A 444 10.97 13.48 1.35
CA LEU A 444 10.07 14.36 0.59
C LEU A 444 10.26 15.83 0.98
N GLU A 445 10.49 16.12 2.26
CA GLU A 445 10.80 17.47 2.74
C GLU A 445 12.12 17.99 2.12
N ALA A 446 13.15 17.13 2.04
CA ALA A 446 14.40 17.45 1.38
C ALA A 446 14.21 17.79 -0.12
N LEU A 447 13.36 17.02 -0.82
CA LEU A 447 12.98 17.32 -2.20
C LEU A 447 12.13 18.58 -2.31
N GLY A 448 11.27 18.85 -1.33
CA GLY A 448 10.44 20.05 -1.24
C GLY A 448 11.25 21.33 -1.27
N SER A 449 12.48 21.32 -0.73
CA SER A 449 13.38 22.49 -0.78
C SER A 449 13.82 22.88 -2.20
N PHE A 450 13.66 22.00 -3.18
CA PHE A 450 13.95 22.23 -4.60
C PHE A 450 12.69 22.46 -5.43
N LEU A 451 11.51 22.60 -4.81
CA LEU A 451 10.29 22.97 -5.50
C LEU A 451 10.22 24.48 -5.73
N LYS A 452 9.61 24.87 -6.83
CA LYS A 452 9.42 26.25 -7.27
C LYS A 452 7.92 26.58 -7.25
N PRO A 453 7.44 27.40 -6.30
CA PRO A 453 6.01 27.74 -6.20
C PRO A 453 5.45 28.46 -7.44
N ASP A 454 6.27 29.28 -8.10
CA ASP A 454 5.92 30.03 -9.31
C ASP A 454 6.27 29.29 -10.61
N TYR A 455 6.53 27.96 -10.55
CA TYR A 455 6.83 27.14 -11.72
C TYR A 455 5.77 27.30 -12.82
N ASN A 456 6.22 27.61 -14.01
CA ASN A 456 5.38 27.69 -15.20
C ASN A 456 5.89 26.69 -16.24
N PRO A 457 5.16 25.59 -16.51
CA PRO A 457 5.60 24.57 -17.44
C PRO A 457 5.99 25.11 -18.82
N ASP A 458 5.26 26.11 -19.35
CA ASP A 458 5.52 26.67 -20.69
C ASP A 458 6.82 27.50 -20.76
N LYS A 459 7.36 27.95 -19.61
CA LYS A 459 8.61 28.73 -19.55
C LYS A 459 9.76 27.94 -18.94
N ASP A 460 9.46 27.11 -17.94
CA ASP A 460 10.45 26.45 -17.09
C ASP A 460 10.75 25.00 -17.52
N PHE A 461 10.19 24.50 -18.63
CA PHE A 461 10.47 23.15 -19.12
C PHE A 461 11.89 22.97 -19.70
N LEU A 462 12.57 24.07 -19.98
CA LEU A 462 13.98 24.11 -20.42
C LEU A 462 14.90 24.57 -19.28
N PRO A 463 16.15 24.08 -19.20
CA PRO A 463 17.16 24.68 -18.34
C PRO A 463 17.33 26.17 -18.61
N PRO A 464 17.48 27.04 -17.58
CA PRO A 464 17.51 28.48 -17.75
C PRO A 464 18.61 28.98 -18.70
N ASP A 465 19.77 28.33 -18.71
CA ASP A 465 20.89 28.63 -19.60
C ASP A 465 20.60 28.32 -21.08
N LEU A 466 19.74 27.31 -21.33
CA LEU A 466 19.30 26.95 -22.68
C LEU A 466 18.09 27.82 -23.13
N ALA A 467 17.23 28.21 -22.17
CA ALA A 467 16.11 29.11 -22.43
C ALA A 467 16.57 30.54 -22.77
N SER A 468 17.51 31.11 -21.99
CA SER A 468 18.06 32.42 -22.25
C SER A 468 18.80 32.51 -23.59
N ALA A 469 19.55 31.46 -23.97
CA ALA A 469 20.19 31.40 -25.29
C ALA A 469 19.16 31.32 -26.44
N ALA A 470 18.00 30.75 -26.23
CA ALA A 470 16.89 30.72 -27.18
C ALA A 470 16.18 32.11 -27.28
N GLU A 471 15.98 32.77 -26.13
CA GLU A 471 15.37 34.13 -26.09
C GLU A 471 16.26 35.22 -26.65
N GLU A 472 17.56 35.20 -26.37
CA GLU A 472 18.53 36.15 -26.95
C GLU A 472 18.57 36.09 -28.48
N ARG A 473 18.40 34.91 -29.06
CA ARG A 473 18.34 34.67 -30.50
C ARG A 473 17.06 35.19 -31.13
N LEU A 474 15.93 35.08 -30.42
CA LEU A 474 14.65 35.66 -30.87
C LEU A 474 14.62 37.19 -30.79
N GLN A 475 15.38 37.78 -29.85
CA GLN A 475 15.48 39.23 -29.69
C GLN A 475 16.61 39.87 -30.49
N GLY A 476 17.63 39.11 -30.88
CA GLY A 476 18.83 39.56 -31.52
C GLY A 476 18.76 39.71 -33.06
N ASN A 477 17.65 39.33 -33.68
CA ASN A 477 17.50 39.44 -35.13
C ASN A 477 16.16 40.06 -35.51
N PRO A 478 16.06 41.43 -35.50
CA PRO A 478 14.85 42.14 -35.89
C PRO A 478 14.57 42.18 -37.39
N ASP A 479 15.39 41.52 -38.23
CA ASP A 479 15.30 41.52 -39.71
C ASP A 479 15.01 40.17 -40.35
N PHE A 480 14.21 39.30 -39.66
CA PHE A 480 13.70 38.07 -40.26
C PHE A 480 12.19 37.97 -40.08
#